data_6e68a3da3479c42dce6824ee25953ab7
#
_entry.id   6e68a3da3479c42dce6824ee25953ab7
#
_cell.length_a   1.000
_cell.length_b   1.000
_cell.length_c   1.000
_cell.angle_alpha   90.00
_cell.angle_beta   90.00
_cell.angle_gamma   90.00
#
_symmetry.space_group_name_H-M   'P 1'
#
loop_
_entity.id
_entity.type
_entity.pdbx_description
1 polymer ?
#
loop_
_entity_poly.entity_id
_entity_poly.type
_entity_poly.pdbx_seq_one_letter_code
_entity_poly.pdbx_strand_id
1 'polypeptide(L)'
;EFINQLYSDYLSDPKSLPKGWKNFFEGLSEDEKLILNDINGPSWSPSKKIKKINIAQNNIKDPDNLLDSNDNAIKQASQDSVRAIMLIRAYRIRGHLISNLDPLSIQEKKQHSELKPETYGFTKKDYKRKIFLDGVLGLQYGDLNQILGILKKTYCSNIGYEFMHMSDPEEKAWIRDRI
;
A
#
# COMPACT_ATOMS: atom_id res chain seq x y z
N GLU A 1 21.10 -24.66 2.62
CA GLU A 1 19.68 -25.08 2.85
C GLU A 1 19.58 -26.23 3.84
N PHE A 2 20.29 -27.35 3.68
CA PHE A 2 20.20 -28.53 4.54
C PHE A 2 20.52 -28.24 6.03
N ILE A 3 21.61 -27.53 6.33
CA ILE A 3 22.02 -27.18 7.69
C ILE A 3 20.99 -26.26 8.36
N ASN A 4 20.39 -25.34 7.59
CA ASN A 4 19.37 -24.43 8.09
C ASN A 4 18.08 -25.16 8.47
N GLN A 5 17.71 -26.17 7.69
CA GLN A 5 16.58 -27.03 8.00
C GLN A 5 16.83 -27.79 9.33
N LEU A 6 18.01 -28.40 9.46
CA LEU A 6 18.40 -29.11 10.69
C LEU A 6 18.46 -28.19 11.92
N TYR A 7 18.92 -26.93 11.75
CA TYR A 7 18.92 -25.96 12.84
C TYR A 7 17.50 -25.51 13.22
N SER A 8 16.62 -25.32 12.25
CA SER A 8 15.20 -25.07 12.52
C SER A 8 14.53 -26.21 13.27
N ASP A 9 14.84 -27.45 12.89
CA ASP A 9 14.32 -28.64 13.56
C ASP A 9 14.88 -28.75 14.98
N TYR A 10 16.17 -28.40 15.18
CA TYR A 10 16.79 -28.32 16.51
C TYR A 10 16.12 -27.31 17.43
N LEU A 11 15.77 -26.11 16.91
CA LEU A 11 15.07 -25.10 17.69
C LEU A 11 13.62 -25.49 18.04
N SER A 12 12.99 -26.30 17.18
CA SER A 12 11.62 -26.77 17.38
C SER A 12 11.55 -27.96 18.37
N ASP A 13 12.41 -28.94 18.21
CA ASP A 13 12.54 -30.12 19.08
C ASP A 13 13.99 -30.65 19.11
N PRO A 14 14.79 -30.29 20.14
CA PRO A 14 16.18 -30.75 20.26
C PRO A 14 16.36 -32.25 20.37
N LYS A 15 15.30 -33.01 20.65
CA LYS A 15 15.35 -34.47 20.81
C LYS A 15 15.15 -35.24 19.51
N SER A 16 14.64 -34.58 18.49
CA SER A 16 14.36 -35.18 17.17
C SER A 16 15.63 -35.43 16.34
N LEU A 17 16.75 -34.78 16.68
CA LEU A 17 18.00 -34.90 15.94
C LEU A 17 18.96 -35.96 16.45
N PRO A 18 19.78 -36.54 15.56
CA PRO A 18 20.90 -37.42 15.94
C PRO A 18 21.87 -36.72 16.89
N LYS A 19 22.42 -37.46 17.85
CA LYS A 19 23.31 -36.94 18.91
C LYS A 19 24.50 -36.12 18.39
N GLY A 20 25.04 -36.44 17.21
CA GLY A 20 26.14 -35.68 16.60
C GLY A 20 25.76 -34.24 16.23
N TRP A 21 24.60 -34.04 15.67
CA TRP A 21 24.09 -32.70 15.29
C TRP A 21 23.68 -31.87 16.50
N LYS A 22 23.12 -32.52 17.52
CA LYS A 22 22.80 -31.85 18.76
C LYS A 22 24.06 -31.30 19.45
N ASN A 23 25.11 -32.12 19.61
CA ASN A 23 26.39 -31.67 20.19
C ASN A 23 27.03 -30.54 19.34
N PHE A 24 26.90 -30.57 18.02
CA PHE A 24 27.38 -29.53 17.15
C PHE A 24 26.67 -28.21 17.42
N PHE A 25 25.34 -28.19 17.48
CA PHE A 25 24.56 -26.97 17.71
C PHE A 25 24.67 -26.45 19.16
N GLU A 26 24.89 -27.32 20.13
CA GLU A 26 25.16 -26.93 21.52
C GLU A 26 26.55 -26.30 21.68
N GLY A 27 27.53 -26.70 20.85
CA GLY A 27 28.90 -26.18 20.87
C GLY A 27 29.11 -24.86 20.09
N LEU A 28 28.09 -24.33 19.41
CA LEU A 28 28.19 -23.09 18.66
C LEU A 28 28.33 -21.88 19.58
N SER A 29 29.24 -20.97 19.24
CA SER A 29 29.36 -19.68 19.90
C SER A 29 28.14 -18.78 19.65
N GLU A 30 27.95 -17.73 20.47
CA GLU A 30 26.84 -16.78 20.30
C GLU A 30 26.86 -16.10 18.91
N ASP A 31 28.05 -15.80 18.39
CA ASP A 31 28.20 -15.16 17.06
C ASP A 31 27.78 -16.11 15.93
N GLU A 32 28.12 -17.40 16.03
CA GLU A 32 27.73 -18.42 15.06
C GLU A 32 26.20 -18.67 15.10
N LYS A 33 25.58 -18.62 16.28
CA LYS A 33 24.12 -18.68 16.43
C LYS A 33 23.43 -17.48 15.83
N LEU A 34 24.00 -16.27 15.94
CA LEU A 34 23.48 -15.07 15.29
C LEU A 34 23.48 -15.20 13.77
N ILE A 35 24.58 -15.70 13.18
CA ILE A 35 24.68 -15.94 11.73
C ILE A 35 23.62 -16.94 11.25
N LEU A 36 23.41 -18.03 12.01
CA LEU A 36 22.38 -19.02 11.68
C LEU A 36 20.96 -18.45 11.81
N ASN A 37 20.72 -17.55 12.74
CA ASN A 37 19.44 -16.86 12.88
C ASN A 37 19.17 -15.87 11.74
N ASP A 38 20.21 -15.16 11.25
CA ASP A 38 20.11 -14.25 10.12
C ASP A 38 19.76 -14.96 8.81
N ILE A 39 20.14 -16.23 8.67
CA ILE A 39 19.78 -17.06 7.51
C ILE A 39 18.27 -17.35 7.46
N ASN A 40 17.57 -17.31 8.59
CA ASN A 40 16.11 -17.47 8.66
C ASN A 40 15.31 -16.23 8.22
N GLY A 41 15.99 -15.20 7.77
CA GLY A 41 15.42 -13.96 7.27
C GLY A 41 15.68 -12.75 8.18
N PRO A 42 15.49 -11.55 7.68
CA PRO A 42 15.80 -10.34 8.41
C PRO A 42 14.94 -10.24 9.67
N SER A 43 15.53 -9.75 10.76
CA SER A 43 14.91 -9.62 12.08
C SER A 43 13.62 -8.77 12.11
N TRP A 44 13.39 -7.97 11.07
CA TRP A 44 12.17 -7.18 10.85
C TRP A 44 11.07 -7.94 10.09
N SER A 45 11.37 -9.11 9.53
CA SER A 45 10.35 -9.96 8.91
C SER A 45 9.37 -10.40 9.99
N PRO A 46 8.05 -10.17 9.83
CA PRO A 46 7.07 -10.55 10.85
C PRO A 46 7.03 -12.08 10.97
N SER A 47 7.84 -12.62 11.88
CA SER A 47 7.82 -14.05 12.24
C SER A 47 6.62 -14.43 13.11
N LYS A 48 5.70 -13.50 13.35
CA LYS A 48 4.41 -13.81 13.96
C LYS A 48 3.60 -14.61 12.96
N LYS A 49 3.69 -15.94 13.06
CA LYS A 49 2.56 -16.78 12.65
C LYS A 49 1.33 -16.12 13.27
N ILE A 50 0.49 -15.51 12.46
CA ILE A 50 -0.81 -15.05 12.91
C ILE A 50 -1.42 -16.27 13.59
N LYS A 51 -1.49 -16.25 14.94
CA LYS A 51 -2.26 -17.26 15.64
C LYS A 51 -3.62 -17.16 14.99
N LYS A 52 -4.01 -18.22 14.24
CA LYS A 52 -5.39 -18.35 13.83
C LYS A 52 -6.16 -18.26 15.12
N ILE A 53 -6.79 -17.12 15.36
CA ILE A 53 -7.74 -16.99 16.45
C ILE A 53 -8.77 -18.05 16.09
N ASN A 54 -8.77 -19.16 16.82
CA ASN A 54 -9.88 -20.11 16.80
C ASN A 54 -11.06 -19.29 17.38
N ILE A 55 -11.69 -18.53 16.51
CA ILE A 55 -13.03 -18.05 16.76
C ILE A 55 -13.82 -19.34 16.93
N ALA A 56 -14.16 -19.62 18.20
CA ALA A 56 -15.01 -20.74 18.53
C ALA A 56 -16.13 -20.75 17.49
N GLN A 57 -16.35 -21.91 16.88
CA GLN A 57 -17.43 -22.15 15.94
C GLN A 57 -18.78 -22.04 16.68
N ASN A 58 -19.11 -20.86 17.14
CA ASN A 58 -20.45 -20.53 17.54
C ASN A 58 -21.17 -20.04 16.29
N ASN A 59 -21.86 -20.97 15.63
CA ASN A 59 -22.96 -20.73 14.70
C ASN A 59 -22.82 -19.44 13.86
N ILE A 60 -21.80 -19.38 13.02
CA ILE A 60 -21.77 -18.43 11.93
C ILE A 60 -22.73 -19.00 10.88
N LYS A 61 -23.98 -18.57 10.96
CA LYS A 61 -24.88 -18.57 9.82
C LYS A 61 -24.14 -17.88 8.69
N ASP A 62 -24.25 -18.39 7.48
CA ASP A 62 -23.57 -18.00 6.26
C ASP A 62 -23.14 -16.52 6.24
N PRO A 63 -21.85 -16.21 5.96
CA PRO A 63 -21.34 -14.84 5.99
C PRO A 63 -22.00 -13.90 4.98
N ASP A 64 -22.77 -14.41 4.05
CA ASP A 64 -23.47 -13.61 3.04
C ASP A 64 -24.81 -13.02 3.51
N ASN A 65 -25.32 -13.37 4.70
CA ASN A 65 -26.67 -12.98 5.12
C ASN A 65 -26.73 -12.07 6.37
N LEU A 66 -25.59 -11.59 6.89
CA LEU A 66 -25.53 -10.76 8.11
C LEU A 66 -24.75 -9.44 7.95
N LEU A 67 -24.59 -8.97 6.72
CA LEU A 67 -24.14 -7.59 6.51
C LEU A 67 -25.38 -6.70 6.58
N ASP A 68 -25.62 -6.12 7.77
CA ASP A 68 -26.52 -4.99 7.92
C ASP A 68 -26.24 -3.96 6.83
N SER A 69 -27.25 -3.28 6.34
CA SER A 69 -27.15 -2.25 5.30
C SER A 69 -26.05 -1.20 5.62
N ASN A 70 -25.73 -1.03 6.89
CA ASN A 70 -24.70 -0.14 7.40
C ASN A 70 -23.28 -0.65 7.10
N ASP A 71 -23.03 -1.95 7.24
CA ASP A 71 -21.72 -2.56 6.96
C ASP A 71 -21.37 -2.50 5.46
N ASN A 72 -22.36 -2.66 4.60
CA ASN A 72 -22.17 -2.52 3.15
C ASN A 72 -21.84 -1.07 2.77
N ALA A 73 -22.47 -0.08 3.43
CA ALA A 73 -22.17 1.34 3.20
C ALA A 73 -20.76 1.70 3.67
N ILE A 74 -20.33 1.20 4.83
CA ILE A 74 -18.98 1.40 5.37
C ILE A 74 -17.94 0.77 4.43
N LYS A 75 -18.18 -0.45 3.98
CA LYS A 75 -17.31 -1.17 3.04
C LYS A 75 -17.18 -0.41 1.71
N GLN A 76 -18.29 0.08 1.17
CA GLN A 76 -18.31 0.89 -0.05
C GLN A 76 -17.52 2.19 0.13
N ALA A 77 -17.74 2.91 1.23
CA ALA A 77 -17.02 4.15 1.53
C ALA A 77 -15.51 3.92 1.65
N SER A 78 -15.09 2.85 2.33
CA SER A 78 -13.69 2.46 2.45
C SER A 78 -13.07 2.12 1.09
N GLN A 79 -13.79 1.37 0.26
CA GLN A 79 -13.34 1.03 -1.10
C GLN A 79 -13.18 2.28 -1.97
N ASP A 80 -14.12 3.22 -1.90
CA ASP A 80 -14.05 4.46 -2.67
C ASP A 80 -12.86 5.32 -2.25
N SER A 81 -12.56 5.40 -0.94
CA SER A 81 -11.38 6.09 -0.42
C SER A 81 -10.07 5.47 -0.94
N VAL A 82 -9.94 4.15 -0.89
CA VAL A 82 -8.77 3.44 -1.42
C VAL A 82 -8.62 3.67 -2.93
N ARG A 83 -9.70 3.56 -3.70
CA ARG A 83 -9.71 3.79 -5.15
C ARG A 83 -9.32 5.22 -5.51
N ALA A 84 -9.81 6.21 -4.75
CA ALA A 84 -9.46 7.61 -4.92
C ALA A 84 -7.97 7.85 -4.66
N ILE A 85 -7.39 7.27 -3.60
CA ILE A 85 -5.96 7.37 -3.30
C ILE A 85 -5.12 6.74 -4.41
N MET A 86 -5.54 5.60 -4.96
CA MET A 86 -4.84 4.97 -6.09
C MET A 86 -4.87 5.86 -7.34
N LEU A 87 -6.00 6.47 -7.66
CA LEU A 87 -6.14 7.43 -8.76
C LEU A 87 -5.26 8.67 -8.55
N ILE A 88 -5.26 9.25 -7.34
CA ILE A 88 -4.39 10.38 -6.97
C ILE A 88 -2.92 10.01 -7.18
N ARG A 89 -2.51 8.83 -6.74
CA ARG A 89 -1.15 8.33 -6.94
C ARG A 89 -0.79 8.21 -8.43
N ALA A 90 -1.69 7.71 -9.25
CA ALA A 90 -1.47 7.61 -10.69
C ALA A 90 -1.24 8.98 -11.32
N TYR A 91 -2.03 9.99 -10.95
CA TYR A 91 -1.83 11.36 -11.44
C TYR A 91 -0.51 11.98 -10.97
N ARG A 92 -0.09 11.72 -9.73
CA ARG A 92 1.22 12.18 -9.22
C ARG A 92 2.39 11.62 -10.03
N ILE A 93 2.29 10.38 -10.47
CA ILE A 93 3.36 9.70 -11.21
C ILE A 93 3.29 10.00 -12.71
N ARG A 94 2.09 10.04 -13.30
CA ARG A 94 1.88 10.04 -14.76
C ARG A 94 1.05 11.21 -15.28
N GLY A 95 0.56 12.11 -14.44
CA GLY A 95 -0.26 13.24 -14.86
C GLY A 95 0.43 14.14 -15.89
N HIS A 96 1.74 14.32 -15.79
CA HIS A 96 2.55 15.09 -16.74
C HIS A 96 2.51 14.53 -18.18
N LEU A 97 2.23 13.23 -18.35
CA LEU A 97 2.16 12.60 -19.68
C LEU A 97 0.98 13.09 -20.54
N ILE A 98 -0.05 13.65 -19.92
CA ILE A 98 -1.19 14.25 -20.62
C ILE A 98 -1.17 15.77 -20.59
N SER A 99 -0.11 16.37 -20.04
CA SER A 99 0.10 17.82 -20.01
C SER A 99 0.30 18.36 -21.42
N ASN A 100 -0.02 19.64 -21.63
CA ASN A 100 0.21 20.29 -22.91
C ASN A 100 1.61 20.93 -22.93
N LEU A 101 2.64 20.10 -23.08
CA LEU A 101 4.05 20.52 -23.09
C LEU A 101 4.60 20.70 -24.51
N ASP A 102 3.81 20.42 -25.55
CA ASP A 102 4.17 20.57 -26.96
C ASP A 102 3.34 21.68 -27.60
N PRO A 103 3.86 22.92 -27.65
CA PRO A 103 3.14 24.05 -28.24
C PRO A 103 2.97 23.91 -29.74
N LEU A 104 3.80 23.14 -30.42
CA LEU A 104 3.73 22.92 -31.86
C LEU A 104 2.85 21.72 -32.23
N SER A 105 2.36 20.98 -31.24
CA SER A 105 1.50 19.79 -31.42
C SER A 105 2.10 18.74 -32.38
N ILE A 106 3.43 18.52 -32.32
CA ILE A 106 4.14 17.56 -33.15
C ILE A 106 3.88 16.12 -32.66
N GLN A 107 3.68 15.97 -31.36
CA GLN A 107 3.44 14.66 -30.75
C GLN A 107 1.95 14.41 -30.53
N GLU A 108 1.49 13.21 -30.88
CA GLU A 108 0.12 12.79 -30.57
C GLU A 108 -0.04 12.59 -29.06
N LYS A 109 -1.06 13.19 -28.46
CA LYS A 109 -1.39 13.02 -27.05
C LYS A 109 -1.93 11.61 -26.81
N LYS A 110 -1.14 10.75 -26.21
CA LYS A 110 -1.57 9.40 -25.82
C LYS A 110 -2.44 9.47 -24.56
N GLN A 111 -3.62 8.85 -24.62
CA GLN A 111 -4.44 8.68 -23.43
C GLN A 111 -3.87 7.51 -22.61
N HIS A 112 -3.59 7.77 -21.32
CA HIS A 112 -3.17 6.73 -20.39
C HIS A 112 -4.38 6.15 -19.65
N SER A 113 -4.58 4.85 -19.76
CA SER A 113 -5.69 4.14 -19.09
C SER A 113 -5.68 4.33 -17.58
N GLU A 114 -4.50 4.38 -16.97
CA GLU A 114 -4.33 4.56 -15.51
C GLU A 114 -4.78 5.94 -14.99
N LEU A 115 -4.98 6.92 -15.86
CA LEU A 115 -5.52 8.23 -15.48
C LEU A 115 -7.03 8.29 -15.60
N LYS A 116 -7.68 7.19 -16.01
CA LYS A 116 -9.14 7.11 -16.12
C LYS A 116 -9.72 6.55 -14.82
N PRO A 117 -10.73 7.19 -14.21
CA PRO A 117 -11.37 6.67 -12.99
C PRO A 117 -11.96 5.28 -13.15
N GLU A 118 -12.40 4.92 -14.36
CA GLU A 118 -12.98 3.61 -14.66
C GLU A 118 -11.99 2.48 -14.44
N THR A 119 -10.70 2.71 -14.61
CA THR A 119 -9.64 1.73 -14.34
C THR A 119 -9.61 1.30 -12.87
N TYR A 120 -10.05 2.19 -11.96
CA TYR A 120 -10.14 1.92 -10.52
C TYR A 120 -11.53 1.47 -10.09
N GLY A 121 -12.42 1.18 -11.04
CA GLY A 121 -13.76 0.69 -10.76
C GLY A 121 -14.77 1.77 -10.41
N PHE A 122 -14.49 3.05 -10.70
CA PHE A 122 -15.50 4.11 -10.61
C PHE A 122 -16.41 4.08 -11.84
N THR A 123 -17.69 4.29 -11.60
CA THR A 123 -18.71 4.40 -12.65
C THR A 123 -19.26 5.83 -12.71
N LYS A 124 -19.98 6.17 -13.77
CA LYS A 124 -20.58 7.51 -13.92
C LYS A 124 -21.50 7.90 -12.73
N LYS A 125 -22.07 6.92 -12.04
CA LYS A 125 -22.93 7.15 -10.88
C LYS A 125 -22.15 7.64 -9.65
N ASP A 126 -20.85 7.30 -9.57
CA ASP A 126 -20.00 7.58 -8.43
C ASP A 126 -19.42 9.00 -8.45
N TYR A 127 -19.51 9.71 -9.58
CA TYR A 127 -18.89 11.02 -9.78
C TYR A 127 -19.37 12.11 -8.80
N LYS A 128 -20.59 11.98 -8.28
CA LYS A 128 -21.18 12.93 -7.30
C LYS A 128 -21.15 12.45 -5.87
N ARG A 129 -20.67 11.21 -5.64
CA ARG A 129 -20.61 10.65 -4.30
C ARG A 129 -19.45 11.26 -3.52
N LYS A 130 -19.70 11.59 -2.24
CA LYS A 130 -18.70 12.13 -1.33
C LYS A 130 -17.75 11.00 -0.90
N ILE A 131 -16.47 11.20 -1.13
CA ILE A 131 -15.39 10.27 -0.80
C ILE A 131 -14.56 10.90 0.31
N PHE A 132 -14.23 10.14 1.33
CA PHE A 132 -13.36 10.56 2.42
C PHE A 132 -11.90 10.51 1.98
N LEU A 133 -11.15 11.61 2.17
CA LEU A 133 -9.77 11.76 1.70
C LEU A 133 -8.77 12.08 2.81
N ASP A 134 -9.24 12.33 4.04
CA ASP A 134 -8.41 12.61 5.21
C ASP A 134 -7.34 13.71 4.98
N GLY A 135 -7.76 14.82 4.39
CA GLY A 135 -6.86 15.96 4.11
C GLY A 135 -5.99 15.81 2.86
N VAL A 136 -6.03 14.68 2.17
CA VAL A 136 -5.34 14.52 0.88
C VAL A 136 -5.92 15.52 -0.12
N LEU A 137 -5.09 16.18 -0.90
CA LEU A 137 -5.43 17.30 -1.79
C LEU A 137 -6.03 18.52 -1.06
N GLY A 138 -5.84 18.62 0.26
CA GLY A 138 -6.45 19.69 1.08
C GLY A 138 -7.95 19.51 1.33
N LEU A 139 -8.51 18.35 1.04
CA LEU A 139 -9.94 18.05 1.19
C LEU A 139 -10.16 16.97 2.24
N GLN A 140 -11.06 17.22 3.20
CA GLN A 140 -11.54 16.18 4.11
C GLN A 140 -12.47 15.20 3.38
N TYR A 141 -13.37 15.74 2.57
CA TYR A 141 -14.27 15.02 1.68
C TYR A 141 -14.29 15.69 0.31
N GLY A 142 -14.34 14.92 -0.77
CA GLY A 142 -14.48 15.44 -2.11
C GLY A 142 -15.31 14.50 -2.99
N ASP A 143 -15.98 15.02 -3.99
CA ASP A 143 -16.51 14.18 -5.05
C ASP A 143 -15.46 13.94 -6.15
N LEU A 144 -15.70 12.94 -6.99
CA LEU A 144 -14.72 12.56 -8.02
C LEU A 144 -14.45 13.68 -9.03
N ASN A 145 -15.44 14.56 -9.32
CA ASN A 145 -15.24 15.71 -10.18
C ASN A 145 -14.27 16.73 -9.57
N GLN A 146 -14.43 17.02 -8.27
CA GLN A 146 -13.53 17.91 -7.52
C GLN A 146 -12.12 17.35 -7.50
N ILE A 147 -11.98 16.06 -7.18
CA ILE A 147 -10.69 15.35 -7.16
C ILE A 147 -10.01 15.46 -8.52
N LEU A 148 -10.70 15.09 -9.59
CA LEU A 148 -10.16 15.17 -10.96
C LEU A 148 -9.81 16.60 -11.38
N GLY A 149 -10.61 17.58 -10.98
CA GLY A 149 -10.34 18.99 -11.25
C GLY A 149 -9.03 19.45 -10.64
N ILE A 150 -8.81 19.13 -9.35
CA ILE A 150 -7.57 19.45 -8.64
C ILE A 150 -6.39 18.70 -9.27
N LEU A 151 -6.53 17.39 -9.53
CA LEU A 151 -5.46 16.57 -10.11
C LEU A 151 -5.02 17.06 -11.48
N LYS A 152 -5.96 17.42 -12.35
CA LYS A 152 -5.65 17.97 -13.68
C LYS A 152 -4.98 19.32 -13.57
N LYS A 153 -5.46 20.19 -12.69
CA LYS A 153 -4.87 21.52 -12.48
C LYS A 153 -3.43 21.40 -11.95
N THR A 154 -3.20 20.48 -11.01
CA THR A 154 -1.90 20.34 -10.33
C THR A 154 -0.88 19.58 -11.18
N TYR A 155 -1.27 18.44 -11.79
CA TYR A 155 -0.32 17.52 -12.41
C TYR A 155 -0.34 17.50 -13.94
N CYS A 156 -1.32 18.17 -14.57
CA CYS A 156 -1.46 18.16 -16.02
C CYS A 156 -1.36 19.57 -16.63
N SER A 157 -0.92 20.56 -15.86
CA SER A 157 -0.68 21.93 -16.32
C SER A 157 0.68 22.04 -17.02
N ASN A 158 0.99 23.23 -17.54
CA ASN A 158 2.22 23.48 -18.32
C ASN A 158 3.44 23.82 -17.46
N ILE A 159 3.27 23.96 -16.15
CA ILE A 159 4.34 24.26 -15.19
C ILE A 159 4.43 23.11 -14.20
N GLY A 160 5.62 22.55 -14.05
CA GLY A 160 5.94 21.51 -13.07
C GLY A 160 6.82 22.06 -11.97
N TYR A 161 6.57 21.61 -10.74
CA TYR A 161 7.38 21.94 -9.57
C TYR A 161 7.98 20.68 -8.99
N GLU A 162 9.29 20.68 -8.79
CA GLU A 162 10.02 19.56 -8.23
C GLU A 162 10.68 19.95 -6.91
N PHE A 163 10.05 19.60 -5.79
CA PHE A 163 10.54 19.90 -4.43
C PHE A 163 10.39 18.74 -3.45
N MET A 164 9.89 17.60 -3.90
CA MET A 164 9.65 16.44 -3.02
C MET A 164 10.93 15.76 -2.55
N HIS A 165 12.08 16.04 -3.16
CA HIS A 165 13.40 15.58 -2.75
C HIS A 165 13.93 16.29 -1.49
N MET A 166 13.37 17.44 -1.12
CA MET A 166 13.73 18.14 0.10
C MET A 166 13.39 17.27 1.32
N SER A 167 14.29 17.22 2.30
CA SER A 167 14.10 16.39 3.50
C SER A 167 13.27 17.09 4.57
N ASP A 168 13.38 18.43 4.65
CA ASP A 168 12.71 19.23 5.67
C ASP A 168 11.20 19.37 5.39
N PRO A 169 10.33 18.95 6.32
CA PRO A 169 8.88 19.09 6.18
C PRO A 169 8.40 20.56 6.19
N GLU A 170 9.06 21.44 6.94
CA GLU A 170 8.67 22.84 7.05
C GLU A 170 8.95 23.59 5.77
N GLU A 171 10.13 23.37 5.15
CA GLU A 171 10.47 23.91 3.84
C GLU A 171 9.51 23.44 2.75
N LYS A 172 9.17 22.15 2.75
CA LYS A 172 8.15 21.61 1.81
C LYS A 172 6.79 22.27 1.99
N ALA A 173 6.35 22.45 3.23
CA ALA A 173 5.09 23.11 3.53
C ALA A 173 5.12 24.56 3.05
N TRP A 174 6.20 25.28 3.31
CA TRP A 174 6.38 26.66 2.90
C TRP A 174 6.30 26.84 1.37
N ILE A 175 6.96 25.96 0.61
CA ILE A 175 6.91 25.97 -0.86
C ILE A 175 5.49 25.64 -1.36
N ARG A 176 4.90 24.56 -0.84
CA ARG A 176 3.56 24.14 -1.22
C ARG A 176 2.51 25.22 -1.03
N ASP A 177 2.63 26.01 0.03
CA ASP A 177 1.65 27.06 0.35
C ASP A 177 1.81 28.30 -0.55
N ARG A 178 2.86 28.36 -1.38
CA ARG A 178 3.18 29.50 -2.28
C ARG A 178 3.09 29.16 -3.78
N ILE A 179 2.89 27.90 -4.13
CA ILE A 179 2.65 27.42 -5.48
C ILE A 179 1.14 27.45 -5.77
#